data_65390844427b52175b35bc4675253518
#
_entry.id   65390844427b52175b35bc4675253518
#
_cell.length_a   1.000
_cell.length_b   1.000
_cell.length_c   1.000
_cell.angle_alpha   90.00
_cell.angle_beta   90.00
_cell.angle_gamma   90.00
#
_symmetry.space_group_name_H-M   'P 1'
#
loop_
_entity.id
_entity.type
_entity.pdbx_description
1 polymer ?
#
loop_
_entity_poly.entity_id
_entity_poly.type
_entity_poly.pdbx_seq_one_letter_code
_entity_poly.pdbx_strand_id
1 'polypeptide(L)'
;MIHRLALAFVLGLALVGCKEDQTPVGQQLFQGQGDVKVLEAHVVPTGDSSAQMGGGTLRYVIARIEFTNNLGYELTPDVSHFYLLDRNNNRYQGKDSGSSVFTGVSNSTMPLKQGDKREYTVGFRTSDPSVSGTIFYER
;
A
#
# COMPACT_ATOMS: atom_id res chain seq x y z
N MET A 1 -2.07 29.39 -60.37
CA MET A 1 -2.71 28.12 -59.97
C MET A 1 -2.40 27.90 -58.50
N ILE A 2 -3.39 28.06 -57.73
CA ILE A 2 -3.25 28.04 -56.29
C ILE A 2 -3.44 26.59 -55.82
N HIS A 3 -2.37 25.99 -55.42
CA HIS A 3 -2.43 24.71 -54.78
C HIS A 3 -2.78 24.96 -53.32
N ARG A 4 -4.01 24.80 -53.05
CA ARG A 4 -4.49 24.74 -51.68
C ARG A 4 -4.03 23.42 -51.10
N LEU A 5 -2.96 23.48 -50.40
CA LEU A 5 -2.62 22.44 -49.45
C LEU A 5 -3.72 22.44 -48.40
N ALA A 6 -4.61 21.53 -48.53
CA ALA A 6 -5.47 21.18 -47.44
C ALA A 6 -4.58 20.60 -46.34
N LEU A 7 -4.27 21.42 -45.40
CA LEU A 7 -3.71 20.98 -44.17
C LEU A 7 -4.80 20.19 -43.47
N ALA A 8 -4.79 18.91 -43.74
CA ALA A 8 -5.53 17.96 -42.93
C ALA A 8 -4.85 18.01 -41.56
N PHE A 9 -5.36 18.87 -40.74
CA PHE A 9 -5.13 18.81 -39.33
C PHE A 9 -5.80 17.52 -38.88
N VAL A 10 -5.07 16.47 -38.97
CA VAL A 10 -5.36 15.30 -38.17
C VAL A 10 -5.12 15.77 -36.74
N LEU A 11 -6.13 16.28 -36.16
CA LEU A 11 -6.27 16.23 -34.74
C LEU A 11 -6.33 14.73 -34.40
N GLY A 12 -5.19 14.14 -34.43
CA GLY A 12 -4.95 13.00 -33.63
C GLY A 12 -5.14 13.48 -32.22
N LEU A 13 -6.36 13.59 -31.86
CA LEU A 13 -6.69 13.70 -30.48
C LEU A 13 -5.96 12.57 -29.84
N ALA A 14 -5.01 12.96 -29.12
CA ALA A 14 -4.52 12.18 -28.06
C ALA A 14 -5.66 11.89 -27.08
N LEU A 15 -6.52 11.06 -27.48
CA LEU A 15 -7.32 10.22 -26.60
C LEU A 15 -6.43 9.21 -25.88
N VAL A 16 -5.19 9.45 -26.02
CA VAL A 16 -4.17 8.85 -25.27
C VAL A 16 -4.27 9.36 -23.87
N GLY A 17 -5.23 9.30 -23.35
CA GLY A 17 -4.98 9.92 -22.14
C GLY A 17 -5.59 9.35 -20.99
N CYS A 18 -6.50 8.65 -21.24
CA CYS A 18 -7.27 8.23 -20.12
C CYS A 18 -7.26 6.73 -19.98
N LYS A 19 -6.15 6.14 -20.07
CA LYS A 19 -5.88 5.09 -19.12
C LYS A 19 -5.52 5.81 -17.84
N GLU A 20 -6.52 6.25 -17.14
CA GLU A 20 -6.39 6.44 -15.72
C GLU A 20 -5.69 5.20 -15.23
N ASP A 21 -4.52 5.37 -14.65
CA ASP A 21 -3.93 4.33 -13.86
C ASP A 21 -5.04 3.91 -12.91
N GLN A 22 -5.63 2.78 -13.17
CA GLN A 22 -6.61 2.19 -12.28
C GLN A 22 -5.86 1.59 -11.09
N THR A 23 -5.00 2.40 -10.53
CA THR A 23 -4.41 2.12 -9.25
C THR A 23 -5.57 2.06 -8.29
N PRO A 24 -5.81 0.93 -7.65
CA PRO A 24 -6.88 0.84 -6.66
C PRO A 24 -6.81 2.04 -5.74
N VAL A 25 -7.92 2.65 -5.46
CA VAL A 25 -8.02 3.89 -4.67
C VAL A 25 -7.19 3.81 -3.38
N GLY A 26 -7.06 2.61 -2.81
CA GLY A 26 -6.22 2.35 -1.66
C GLY A 26 -4.72 2.56 -1.88
N GLN A 27 -4.19 2.27 -3.05
CA GLN A 27 -2.76 2.45 -3.35
C GLN A 27 -2.36 3.93 -3.47
N GLN A 28 -3.27 4.79 -3.86
CA GLN A 28 -3.00 6.22 -3.96
C GLN A 28 -2.83 6.88 -2.59
N LEU A 29 -3.40 6.28 -1.56
CA LEU A 29 -3.35 6.80 -0.20
C LEU A 29 -2.12 6.34 0.57
N PHE A 30 -1.53 5.22 0.16
CA PHE A 30 -0.42 4.60 0.85
C PHE A 30 0.74 4.36 -0.11
N GLN A 31 1.93 4.78 0.31
CA GLN A 31 3.16 4.60 -0.44
C GLN A 31 4.17 3.82 0.40
N GLY A 32 4.98 3.02 -0.27
CA GLY A 32 6.13 2.40 0.36
C GLY A 32 7.31 3.35 0.46
N GLN A 33 8.13 3.16 1.47
CA GLN A 33 9.41 3.86 1.63
C GLN A 33 10.54 2.85 1.72
N GLY A 34 11.67 3.18 1.10
CA GLY A 34 12.88 2.34 1.13
C GLY A 34 12.63 0.99 0.44
N ASP A 35 12.85 -0.08 1.17
CA ASP A 35 12.75 -1.45 0.67
C ASP A 35 11.32 -2.02 0.64
N VAL A 36 10.35 -1.20 0.97
CA VAL A 36 8.93 -1.55 0.99
C VAL A 36 8.22 -0.97 -0.22
N LYS A 37 7.52 -1.81 -0.95
CA LYS A 37 6.61 -1.40 -2.01
C LYS A 37 5.19 -1.80 -1.63
N VAL A 38 4.26 -0.86 -1.68
CA VAL A 38 2.84 -1.15 -1.46
C VAL A 38 2.24 -1.65 -2.77
N LEU A 39 1.75 -2.88 -2.76
CA LEU A 39 1.10 -3.50 -3.91
C LEU A 39 -0.39 -3.20 -3.91
N GLU A 40 -1.00 -3.23 -2.74
CA GLU A 40 -2.42 -3.03 -2.56
C GLU A 40 -2.70 -2.63 -1.11
N ALA A 41 -3.65 -1.76 -0.89
CA ALA A 41 -4.08 -1.39 0.46
C ALA A 41 -5.58 -1.12 0.51
N HIS A 42 -6.20 -1.54 1.60
CA HIS A 42 -7.61 -1.30 1.88
C HIS A 42 -7.78 -0.69 3.27
N VAL A 43 -8.68 0.26 3.36
CA VAL A 43 -9.16 0.77 4.64
C VAL A 43 -10.46 0.04 4.97
N VAL A 44 -10.42 -0.77 6.00
CA VAL A 44 -11.56 -1.57 6.43
C VAL A 44 -12.21 -0.91 7.63
N PRO A 45 -13.48 -0.51 7.55
CA PRO A 45 -14.20 -0.07 8.72
C PRO A 45 -14.31 -1.24 9.70
N THR A 46 -13.98 -1.01 10.94
CA THR A 46 -14.19 -2.01 11.98
C THR A 46 -15.67 -2.11 12.28
N GLY A 47 -16.30 -3.12 11.72
CA GLY A 47 -17.69 -3.47 12.05
C GLY A 47 -17.84 -4.18 13.39
N ASP A 48 -16.77 -4.27 14.14
CA ASP A 48 -16.77 -4.96 15.42
C ASP A 48 -17.18 -4.01 16.54
N SER A 49 -18.27 -4.34 17.19
CA SER A 49 -18.79 -3.57 18.32
C SER A 49 -17.80 -3.46 19.49
N SER A 50 -16.85 -4.36 19.59
CA SER A 50 -15.76 -4.29 20.58
C SER A 50 -14.78 -3.16 20.30
N ALA A 51 -14.69 -2.70 19.07
CA ALA A 51 -13.84 -1.57 18.68
C ALA A 51 -14.46 -0.21 19.05
N GLN A 52 -15.71 -0.16 19.41
CA GLN A 52 -16.42 1.06 19.77
C GLN A 52 -16.25 1.46 21.25
N MET A 53 -15.59 0.64 22.03
CA MET A 53 -15.45 0.88 23.48
C MET A 53 -14.50 2.02 23.86
N GLY A 54 -14.01 2.79 22.91
CA GLY A 54 -13.11 3.92 23.16
C GLY A 54 -13.54 5.26 22.56
N GLY A 55 -14.77 5.40 22.07
CA GLY A 55 -15.30 6.67 21.56
C GLY A 55 -14.69 7.15 20.23
N GLY A 56 -13.85 6.36 19.58
CA GLY A 56 -13.27 6.65 18.28
C GLY A 56 -13.61 5.57 17.26
N THR A 57 -13.85 5.97 16.02
CA THR A 57 -14.02 5.02 14.93
C THR A 57 -12.65 4.45 14.58
N LEU A 58 -12.33 3.28 15.12
CA LEU A 58 -11.13 2.56 14.73
C LEU A 58 -11.27 2.03 13.31
N ARG A 59 -10.23 2.16 12.55
CA ARG A 59 -10.14 1.61 11.20
C ARG A 59 -8.91 0.75 11.08
N TYR A 60 -9.02 -0.29 10.28
CA TYR A 60 -7.87 -1.08 9.89
C TYR A 60 -7.43 -0.69 8.50
N VAL A 61 -6.15 -0.43 8.35
CA VAL A 61 -5.49 -0.43 7.05
C VAL A 61 -4.87 -1.81 6.87
N ILE A 62 -5.25 -2.51 5.84
CA ILE A 62 -4.65 -3.79 5.49
C ILE A 62 -3.91 -3.60 4.19
N ALA A 63 -2.62 -3.79 4.22
CA ALA A 63 -1.74 -3.60 3.08
C ALA A 63 -1.07 -4.91 2.68
N ARG A 64 -1.07 -5.19 1.39
CA ARG A 64 -0.17 -6.16 0.78
C ARG A 64 1.05 -5.41 0.29
N ILE A 65 2.19 -5.79 0.81
CA ILE A 65 3.46 -5.15 0.52
C ILE A 65 4.47 -6.15 -0.04
N GLU A 66 5.41 -5.65 -0.81
CA GLU A 66 6.61 -6.37 -1.20
C GLU A 66 7.80 -5.77 -0.46
N PHE A 67 8.49 -6.60 0.28
CA PHE A 67 9.70 -6.23 0.99
C PHE A 67 10.92 -6.86 0.31
N THR A 68 11.92 -6.03 0.03
CA THR A 68 13.21 -6.45 -0.50
C THR A 68 14.25 -6.40 0.60
N ASN A 69 14.95 -7.52 0.84
CA ASN A 69 16.02 -7.53 1.83
C ASN A 69 17.32 -6.94 1.23
N ASN A 70 17.57 -5.67 1.49
CA ASN A 70 18.81 -4.98 1.10
C ASN A 70 19.75 -4.71 2.29
N LEU A 71 19.61 -5.47 3.38
CA LEU A 71 20.36 -5.21 4.62
C LEU A 71 21.77 -5.79 4.63
N GLY A 72 22.16 -6.55 3.60
CA GLY A 72 23.49 -7.14 3.52
C GLY A 72 23.67 -8.46 4.28
N TYR A 73 22.62 -8.96 4.90
CA TYR A 73 22.58 -10.24 5.60
C TYR A 73 21.20 -10.87 5.55
N GLU A 74 21.12 -12.17 5.79
CA GLU A 74 19.86 -12.88 5.91
C GLU A 74 19.11 -12.42 7.17
N LEU A 75 17.82 -12.18 7.03
CA LEU A 75 16.95 -11.86 8.16
C LEU A 75 15.61 -12.57 8.03
N THR A 76 14.94 -12.72 9.14
CA THR A 76 13.54 -13.14 9.18
C THR A 76 12.69 -11.90 9.43
N PRO A 77 11.99 -11.37 8.41
CA PRO A 77 11.12 -10.23 8.61
C PRO A 77 9.97 -10.57 9.55
N ASP A 78 9.65 -9.64 10.44
CA ASP A 78 8.50 -9.72 11.31
C ASP A 78 7.52 -8.62 10.94
N VAL A 79 6.25 -8.93 10.86
CA VAL A 79 5.21 -7.95 10.50
C VAL A 79 5.13 -6.80 11.48
N SER A 80 5.54 -7.00 12.74
CA SER A 80 5.61 -5.93 13.75
C SER A 80 6.70 -4.90 13.51
N HIS A 81 7.61 -5.16 12.59
CA HIS A 81 8.64 -4.23 12.16
C HIS A 81 8.25 -3.38 10.96
N PHE A 82 7.06 -3.60 10.40
CA PHE A 82 6.46 -2.68 9.46
C PHE A 82 5.65 -1.64 10.20
N TYR A 83 5.78 -0.40 9.78
CA TYR A 83 5.10 0.74 10.38
C TYR A 83 4.38 1.55 9.32
N LEU A 84 3.25 2.10 9.70
CA LEU A 84 2.56 3.13 8.95
C LEU A 84 2.77 4.47 9.66
N LEU A 85 3.29 5.44 8.93
CA LEU A 85 3.38 6.83 9.36
C LEU A 85 2.32 7.64 8.63
N ASP A 86 1.36 8.19 9.36
CA ASP A 86 0.29 9.00 8.77
C ASP A 86 0.72 10.45 8.52
N ARG A 87 -0.17 11.25 7.96
CA ARG A 87 0.10 12.66 7.67
C ARG A 87 0.32 13.51 8.90
N ASN A 88 -0.15 13.07 10.05
CA ASN A 88 -0.03 13.77 11.33
C ASN A 88 1.18 13.28 12.13
N ASN A 89 2.08 12.50 11.50
CA ASN A 89 3.24 11.85 12.12
C ASN A 89 2.88 10.83 13.21
N ASN A 90 1.67 10.31 13.21
CA ASN A 90 1.33 9.16 14.05
C ASN A 90 1.90 7.90 13.43
N ARG A 91 2.50 7.09 14.28
CA ARG A 91 3.16 5.85 13.91
C ARG A 91 2.36 4.67 14.40
N TYR A 92 1.97 3.79 13.50
CA TYR A 92 1.22 2.59 13.81
C TYR A 92 2.06 1.37 13.51
N GLN A 93 2.14 0.47 14.47
CA GLN A 93 2.88 -0.77 14.32
C GLN A 93 2.05 -1.79 13.54
N GLY A 94 2.72 -2.49 12.62
CA GLY A 94 2.11 -3.58 11.86
C GLY A 94 1.76 -4.76 12.73
N LYS A 95 0.68 -5.43 12.34
CA LYS A 95 0.21 -6.67 12.94
C LYS A 95 -0.09 -7.68 11.84
N ASP A 96 0.04 -8.94 12.17
CA ASP A 96 -0.46 -9.99 11.31
C ASP A 96 -1.98 -9.83 11.25
N SER A 97 -2.48 -9.49 10.08
CA SER A 97 -3.90 -9.19 9.94
C SER A 97 -4.79 -10.41 10.12
N GLY A 98 -4.23 -11.64 9.98
CA GLY A 98 -5.03 -12.86 10.02
C GLY A 98 -6.27 -12.82 9.12
N SER A 99 -6.41 -11.75 8.37
CA SER A 99 -7.59 -11.38 7.64
C SER A 99 -7.56 -11.96 6.24
N SER A 100 -8.69 -12.48 5.83
CA SER A 100 -8.94 -13.00 4.49
C SER A 100 -9.16 -11.91 3.43
N VAL A 101 -8.83 -10.65 3.70
CA VAL A 101 -9.02 -9.56 2.71
C VAL A 101 -8.22 -9.81 1.45
N PHE A 102 -7.02 -10.37 1.60
CA PHE A 102 -6.22 -10.84 0.49
C PHE A 102 -6.12 -12.36 0.55
N THR A 103 -6.88 -13.04 -0.26
CA THR A 103 -6.86 -14.50 -0.32
C THR A 103 -5.50 -15.01 -0.81
N GLY A 104 -4.97 -16.02 -0.12
CA GLY A 104 -3.76 -16.74 -0.53
C GLY A 104 -2.44 -16.14 -0.05
N VAL A 105 -2.44 -15.08 0.73
CA VAL A 105 -1.22 -14.51 1.31
C VAL A 105 -1.17 -14.86 2.79
N SER A 106 -0.32 -15.81 3.14
CA SER A 106 0.09 -16.04 4.51
C SER A 106 1.47 -15.46 4.74
N ASN A 107 1.66 -14.81 5.88
CA ASN A 107 2.97 -14.27 6.21
C ASN A 107 3.95 -15.38 6.53
N SER A 108 5.02 -15.45 5.76
CA SER A 108 6.07 -16.45 5.97
C SER A 108 6.94 -16.07 7.15
N THR A 109 7.26 -17.05 7.97
CA THR A 109 8.23 -16.94 9.07
C THR A 109 9.61 -17.43 8.68
N MET A 110 9.81 -17.75 7.40
CA MET A 110 11.10 -18.22 6.89
C MET A 110 12.09 -17.08 6.71
N PRO A 111 13.39 -17.35 6.90
CA PRO A 111 14.42 -16.38 6.60
C PRO A 111 14.35 -15.87 5.14
N LEU A 112 14.67 -14.62 4.96
CA LEU A 112 14.77 -13.96 3.66
C LEU A 112 16.23 -13.60 3.41
N LYS A 113 16.80 -14.15 2.33
CA LYS A 113 18.18 -13.90 1.95
C LYS A 113 18.35 -12.49 1.44
N GLN A 114 19.58 -11.98 1.50
CA GLN A 114 19.93 -10.70 0.92
C GLN A 114 19.55 -10.66 -0.58
N GLY A 115 18.91 -9.59 -0.98
CA GLY A 115 18.47 -9.34 -2.35
C GLY A 115 17.14 -10.00 -2.72
N ASP A 116 16.64 -10.90 -1.90
CA ASP A 116 15.36 -11.55 -2.16
C ASP A 116 14.19 -10.66 -1.74
N LYS A 117 13.08 -10.90 -2.42
CA LYS A 117 11.81 -10.21 -2.19
C LYS A 117 10.78 -11.17 -1.64
N ARG A 118 9.89 -10.65 -0.82
CA ARG A 118 8.74 -11.42 -0.31
C ARG A 118 7.55 -10.50 -0.09
N GLU A 119 6.36 -11.03 -0.35
CA GLU A 119 5.12 -10.34 -0.04
C GLU A 119 4.67 -10.64 1.38
N TYR A 120 4.14 -9.59 2.03
CA TYR A 120 3.51 -9.66 3.34
C TYR A 120 2.16 -8.97 3.31
N THR A 121 1.25 -9.46 4.13
CA THR A 121 -0.01 -8.77 4.43
C THR A 121 0.06 -8.24 5.85
N VAL A 122 0.01 -6.94 5.99
CA VAL A 122 0.20 -6.25 7.27
C VAL A 122 -1.02 -5.41 7.58
N GLY A 123 -1.53 -5.53 8.79
CA GLY A 123 -2.61 -4.71 9.30
C GLY A 123 -2.09 -3.60 10.20
N PHE A 124 -2.69 -2.41 10.07
CA PHE A 124 -2.43 -1.26 10.95
C PHE A 124 -3.75 -0.78 11.53
N ARG A 125 -3.79 -0.69 12.83
CA ARG A 125 -4.97 -0.18 13.52
C ARG A 125 -4.84 1.32 13.71
N THR A 126 -5.70 2.07 13.05
CA THR A 126 -5.65 3.53 13.07
C THR A 126 -6.90 4.12 13.69
N SER A 127 -6.79 5.31 14.27
CA SER A 127 -7.92 6.09 14.79
C SER A 127 -8.38 7.19 13.84
N ASP A 128 -7.63 7.42 12.75
CA ASP A 128 -7.94 8.47 11.78
C ASP A 128 -8.85 7.94 10.68
N PRO A 129 -10.04 8.51 10.46
CA PRO A 129 -10.94 8.12 9.39
C PRO A 129 -10.40 8.42 7.97
N SER A 130 -9.50 9.38 7.86
CA SER A 130 -8.88 9.78 6.59
C SER A 130 -7.42 9.36 6.49
N VAL A 131 -7.11 8.22 7.05
CA VAL A 131 -5.73 7.73 7.11
C VAL A 131 -5.13 7.58 5.72
N SER A 132 -3.97 8.14 5.59
CA SER A 132 -3.08 7.94 4.45
C SER A 132 -1.65 8.07 4.96
N GLY A 133 -0.69 7.54 4.26
CA GLY A 133 0.67 7.68 4.73
C GLY A 133 1.66 6.76 4.05
N THR A 134 2.76 6.57 4.73
CA THR A 134 3.92 5.84 4.24
C THR A 134 4.15 4.58 5.06
N ILE A 135 4.35 3.46 4.37
CA ILE A 135 4.66 2.18 5.01
C ILE A 135 6.14 1.90 4.83
N PHE A 136 6.81 1.59 5.92
CA PHE A 136 8.24 1.32 5.93
C PHE A 136 8.57 0.18 6.90
N TYR A 137 9.78 -0.35 6.78
CA TYR A 137 10.33 -1.38 7.65
C TYR A 137 11.41 -0.78 8.54
N GLU A 138 11.31 -1.05 9.83
CA GLU A 138 12.29 -0.62 10.81
C GLU A 138 12.50 -1.72 11.86
N ARG A 139 13.76 -2.06 12.08
CA ARG A 139 14.14 -3.11 13.03
C ARG A 139 14.59 -2.53 14.38
#